data_16b4a70c6a3abc383087348e2a2b07b3
#
_entry.id   16b4a70c6a3abc383087348e2a2b07b3
#
_cell.length_a   1.000
_cell.length_b   1.000
_cell.length_c   1.000
_cell.angle_alpha   90.00
_cell.angle_beta   90.00
_cell.angle_gamma   90.00
#
_symmetry.space_group_name_H-M   'P 1'
#
loop_
_entity.id
_entity.type
_entity.pdbx_description
1 polymer ?
#
loop_
_entity_poly.entity_id
_entity_poly.type
_entity_poly.pdbx_seq_one_letter_code
_entity_poly.pdbx_strand_id
1 'polypeptide(L)'
;MTYSGGRMLLNSQREGQVSRFNAWVTILVPLLALLFQIYVPLFFRFLNFLEMPLLVVVYLGLMRRNPISGLFVGAAVGLAQDAWSKNPLGMFGITKTLVGYFAASIGMKLDVDNVLMRFLLAFFFYVFHQSFYWVMEHALLNQQSPFDMPAWLGLGVLNALVGAALFHFLDKLRVTAR
;
A
#
# COMPACT_ATOMS: atom_id res chain seq x y z
N MET A 1 31.72 -32.15 -11.97
CA MET A 1 30.45 -32.18 -11.24
C MET A 1 30.56 -31.35 -9.99
N THR A 2 30.29 -30.04 -10.01
CA THR A 2 30.21 -29.22 -8.77
C THR A 2 29.73 -27.80 -9.11
N TYR A 3 28.46 -27.64 -9.57
CA TYR A 3 27.89 -26.30 -9.80
C TYR A 3 26.44 -26.13 -9.24
N SER A 4 25.95 -27.08 -8.42
CA SER A 4 24.59 -27.03 -7.88
C SER A 4 24.49 -26.33 -6.53
N GLY A 5 25.54 -26.26 -5.72
CA GLY A 5 25.50 -25.71 -4.36
C GLY A 5 25.31 -24.17 -4.27
N GLY A 6 25.94 -23.44 -5.18
CA GLY A 6 25.91 -21.99 -5.14
C GLY A 6 24.53 -21.35 -5.41
N ARG A 7 23.74 -21.96 -6.29
CA ARG A 7 22.36 -21.47 -6.58
C ARG A 7 21.38 -21.75 -5.44
N MET A 8 21.55 -22.87 -4.74
CA MET A 8 20.71 -23.17 -3.57
C MET A 8 20.97 -22.21 -2.40
N LEU A 9 22.24 -21.85 -2.17
CA LEU A 9 22.59 -20.91 -1.10
C LEU A 9 22.13 -19.48 -1.40
N LEU A 10 22.17 -19.06 -2.66
CA LEU A 10 21.66 -17.74 -3.08
C LEU A 10 20.13 -17.65 -3.01
N ASN A 11 19.41 -18.75 -3.30
CA ASN A 11 17.97 -18.80 -3.13
C ASN A 11 17.55 -18.80 -1.66
N SER A 12 18.25 -19.55 -0.80
CA SER A 12 17.95 -19.59 0.64
C SER A 12 18.23 -18.23 1.31
N GLN A 13 19.19 -17.46 0.83
CA GLN A 13 19.44 -16.10 1.32
C GLN A 13 18.36 -15.09 0.87
N ARG A 14 17.75 -15.29 -0.32
CA ARG A 14 16.63 -14.46 -0.77
C ARG A 14 15.32 -14.76 -0.04
N GLU A 15 15.10 -16.01 0.32
CA GLU A 15 13.92 -16.42 1.11
C GLU A 15 13.98 -15.94 2.57
N GLY A 16 15.18 -15.63 3.10
CA GLY A 16 15.40 -15.24 4.49
C GLY A 16 15.07 -13.78 4.86
N GLN A 17 14.82 -12.91 3.89
CA GLN A 17 14.53 -11.48 4.17
C GLN A 17 13.04 -11.15 4.21
N VAL A 18 12.23 -11.94 4.91
CA VAL A 18 10.91 -11.49 5.33
C VAL A 18 11.11 -10.48 6.45
N SER A 19 10.85 -9.20 6.18
CA SER A 19 10.93 -8.15 7.19
C SER A 19 9.94 -8.45 8.31
N ARG A 20 10.47 -8.81 9.48
CA ARG A 20 9.63 -8.99 10.67
C ARG A 20 9.33 -7.63 11.25
N PHE A 21 8.06 -7.27 11.25
CA PHE A 21 7.57 -6.12 12.00
C PHE A 21 7.08 -6.59 13.36
N ASN A 22 7.31 -5.78 14.38
CA ASN A 22 6.61 -5.96 15.64
C ASN A 22 5.10 -5.86 15.39
N ALA A 23 4.30 -6.69 16.06
CA ALA A 23 2.85 -6.67 15.92
C ALA A 23 2.27 -5.26 16.13
N TRP A 24 2.83 -4.49 17.05
CA TRP A 24 2.47 -3.11 17.32
C TRP A 24 2.62 -2.18 16.11
N VAL A 25 3.70 -2.31 15.34
CA VAL A 25 3.94 -1.49 14.13
C VAL A 25 2.85 -1.75 13.09
N THR A 26 2.43 -3.02 12.96
CA THR A 26 1.37 -3.42 12.02
C THR A 26 0.01 -2.84 12.37
N ILE A 27 -0.25 -2.54 13.62
CA ILE A 27 -1.51 -1.95 14.09
C ILE A 27 -1.39 -0.44 14.16
N LEU A 28 -0.30 0.07 14.76
CA LEU A 28 -0.14 1.49 15.06
C LEU A 28 0.04 2.32 13.77
N VAL A 29 0.85 1.84 12.81
CA VAL A 29 1.11 2.60 11.58
C VAL A 29 -0.15 2.80 10.74
N PRO A 30 -0.97 1.77 10.44
CA PRO A 30 -2.25 1.98 9.77
C PRO A 30 -3.21 2.88 10.56
N LEU A 31 -3.25 2.75 11.89
CA LEU A 31 -4.10 3.60 12.72
C LEU A 31 -3.69 5.07 12.62
N LEU A 32 -2.40 5.37 12.68
CA LEU A 32 -1.89 6.73 12.49
C LEU A 32 -2.19 7.27 11.09
N ALA A 33 -2.08 6.44 10.05
CA ALA A 33 -2.42 6.83 8.69
C ALA A 33 -3.92 7.15 8.54
N LEU A 34 -4.80 6.39 9.19
CA LEU A 34 -6.24 6.66 9.24
C LEU A 34 -6.54 7.96 9.98
N LEU A 35 -5.93 8.18 11.15
CA LEU A 35 -6.07 9.42 11.89
C LEU A 35 -5.57 10.62 11.06
N PHE A 36 -4.44 10.48 10.37
CA PHE A 36 -3.94 11.49 9.45
C PHE A 36 -4.98 11.83 8.39
N GLN A 37 -5.55 10.81 7.72
CA GLN A 37 -6.51 10.99 6.64
C GLN A 37 -7.80 11.69 7.10
N ILE A 38 -8.20 11.51 8.37
CA ILE A 38 -9.42 12.11 8.92
C ILE A 38 -9.17 13.53 9.41
N TYR A 39 -8.12 13.74 10.18
CA TYR A 39 -7.93 14.99 10.92
C TYR A 39 -7.09 16.02 10.18
N VAL A 40 -6.04 15.61 9.47
CA VAL A 40 -5.11 16.58 8.85
C VAL A 40 -5.77 17.40 7.74
N PRO A 41 -6.63 16.86 6.87
CA PRO A 41 -7.34 17.65 5.87
C PRO A 41 -8.31 18.70 6.44
N LEU A 42 -8.73 18.55 7.69
CA LEU A 42 -9.57 19.58 8.36
C LEU A 42 -8.81 20.90 8.55
N PHE A 43 -7.49 20.82 8.76
CA PHE A 43 -6.62 22.00 8.91
C PHE A 43 -5.93 22.39 7.60
N PHE A 44 -5.57 21.39 6.78
CA PHE A 44 -4.80 21.58 5.54
C PHE A 44 -5.49 20.88 4.37
N ARG A 45 -6.42 21.57 3.71
CA ARG A 45 -7.25 21.01 2.64
C ARG A 45 -6.47 20.39 1.48
N PHE A 46 -5.27 20.90 1.17
CA PHE A 46 -4.42 20.35 0.11
C PHE A 46 -3.89 18.94 0.42
N LEU A 47 -3.84 18.53 1.69
CA LEU A 47 -3.42 17.19 2.09
C LEU A 47 -4.52 16.13 1.90
N ASN A 48 -5.73 16.54 1.53
CA ASN A 48 -6.81 15.62 1.17
C ASN A 48 -6.50 14.78 -0.09
N PHE A 49 -5.57 15.25 -0.91
CA PHE A 49 -5.11 14.52 -2.10
C PHE A 49 -4.14 13.36 -1.79
N LEU A 50 -3.67 13.26 -0.56
CA LEU A 50 -2.79 12.19 -0.11
C LEU A 50 -3.61 11.02 0.43
N GLU A 51 -3.37 9.84 -0.11
CA GLU A 51 -3.99 8.58 0.33
C GLU A 51 -3.05 7.84 1.31
N MET A 52 -2.83 8.41 2.50
CA MET A 52 -1.90 7.84 3.50
C MET A 52 -2.24 6.39 3.89
N PRO A 53 -3.52 6.02 4.12
CA PRO A 53 -3.85 4.62 4.41
C PRO A 53 -3.48 3.67 3.25
N LEU A 54 -3.65 4.11 2.00
CA LEU A 54 -3.24 3.34 0.82
C LEU A 54 -1.73 3.10 0.81
N LEU A 55 -0.93 4.16 0.99
CA LEU A 55 0.53 4.06 1.00
C LEU A 55 1.04 3.11 2.07
N VAL A 56 0.42 3.13 3.26
CA VAL A 56 0.75 2.20 4.35
C VAL A 56 0.39 0.76 4.01
N VAL A 57 -0.78 0.51 3.39
CA VAL A 57 -1.18 -0.84 2.94
C VAL A 57 -0.19 -1.36 1.90
N VAL A 58 0.20 -0.53 0.93
CA VAL A 58 1.20 -0.88 -0.08
C VAL A 58 2.54 -1.23 0.58
N TYR A 59 3.03 -0.39 1.49
CA TYR A 59 4.29 -0.63 2.20
C TYR A 59 4.28 -1.95 2.98
N LEU A 60 3.26 -2.15 3.81
CA LEU A 60 3.15 -3.38 4.62
C LEU A 60 3.01 -4.63 3.75
N GLY A 61 2.27 -4.54 2.64
CA GLY A 61 2.15 -5.62 1.66
C GLY A 61 3.51 -5.97 1.06
N LEU A 62 4.19 -4.99 0.46
CA LEU A 62 5.50 -5.16 -0.18
C LEU A 62 6.55 -5.77 0.75
N MET A 63 6.56 -5.31 2.02
CA MET A 63 7.59 -5.72 2.99
C MET A 63 7.31 -7.06 3.65
N ARG A 64 6.05 -7.40 3.90
CA ARG A 64 5.66 -8.67 4.52
C ARG A 64 5.75 -9.84 3.57
N ARG A 65 5.64 -9.59 2.27
CA ARG A 65 5.76 -10.62 1.23
C ARG A 65 4.84 -11.83 1.46
N ASN A 66 3.69 -11.61 2.13
CA ASN A 66 2.68 -12.63 2.40
C ASN A 66 1.32 -12.13 1.91
N PRO A 67 0.79 -12.66 0.78
CA PRO A 67 -0.46 -12.21 0.17
C PRO A 67 -1.67 -12.29 1.09
N ILE A 68 -1.76 -13.34 1.92
CA ILE A 68 -2.85 -13.51 2.89
C ILE A 68 -2.81 -12.40 3.93
N SER A 69 -1.62 -12.11 4.48
CA SER A 69 -1.45 -11.01 5.42
C SER A 69 -1.75 -9.65 4.78
N GLY A 70 -1.31 -9.43 3.53
CA GLY A 70 -1.58 -8.21 2.76
C GLY A 70 -3.08 -7.99 2.55
N LEU A 71 -3.80 -9.05 2.19
CA LEU A 71 -5.25 -9.06 2.04
C LEU A 71 -5.94 -8.60 3.33
N PHE A 72 -5.63 -9.22 4.48
CA PHE A 72 -6.25 -8.87 5.76
C PHE A 72 -5.91 -7.46 6.23
N VAL A 73 -4.68 -7.00 6.04
CA VAL A 73 -4.30 -5.61 6.36
C VAL A 73 -5.05 -4.63 5.47
N GLY A 74 -5.13 -4.89 4.16
CA GLY A 74 -5.88 -4.07 3.22
C GLY A 74 -7.37 -4.00 3.58
N ALA A 75 -7.99 -5.14 3.89
CA ALA A 75 -9.38 -5.23 4.31
C ALA A 75 -9.64 -4.43 5.59
N ALA A 76 -8.82 -4.63 6.62
CA ALA A 76 -8.97 -3.94 7.89
C ALA A 76 -8.84 -2.42 7.77
N VAL A 77 -7.83 -1.95 7.03
CA VAL A 77 -7.59 -0.51 6.80
C VAL A 77 -8.69 0.09 5.93
N GLY A 78 -9.08 -0.61 4.87
CA GLY A 78 -10.14 -0.14 3.97
C GLY A 78 -11.50 -0.05 4.64
N LEU A 79 -11.92 -1.08 5.37
CA LEU A 79 -13.19 -1.08 6.13
C LEU A 79 -13.17 -0.04 7.26
N ALA A 80 -12.05 0.13 7.93
CA ALA A 80 -11.91 1.21 8.91
C ALA A 80 -12.08 2.59 8.25
N GLN A 81 -11.48 2.81 7.07
CA GLN A 81 -11.66 4.06 6.33
C GLN A 81 -13.11 4.24 5.87
N ASP A 82 -13.79 3.20 5.41
CA ASP A 82 -15.21 3.24 5.03
C ASP A 82 -16.09 3.68 6.21
N ALA A 83 -15.79 3.22 7.42
CA ALA A 83 -16.57 3.55 8.62
C ALA A 83 -16.57 5.06 8.95
N TRP A 84 -15.56 5.80 8.52
CA TRP A 84 -15.46 7.26 8.70
C TRP A 84 -15.71 8.05 7.40
N SER A 85 -15.75 7.38 6.28
CA SER A 85 -16.07 8.05 5.01
C SER A 85 -17.58 8.26 4.86
N LYS A 86 -17.96 9.22 4.02
CA LYS A 86 -19.36 9.40 3.61
C LYS A 86 -19.77 8.45 2.48
N ASN A 87 -18.82 7.61 2.02
CA ASN A 87 -19.04 6.68 0.93
C ASN A 87 -19.73 5.40 1.43
N PRO A 88 -20.38 4.63 0.56
CA PRO A 88 -20.96 3.36 0.93
C PRO A 88 -19.91 2.40 1.52
N LEU A 89 -20.31 1.69 2.58
CA LEU A 89 -19.46 0.72 3.24
C LEU A 89 -18.96 -0.35 2.25
N GLY A 90 -17.66 -0.65 2.32
CA GLY A 90 -17.01 -1.69 1.53
C GLY A 90 -16.24 -1.20 0.30
N MET A 91 -16.41 0.04 -0.14
CA MET A 91 -15.72 0.58 -1.33
C MET A 91 -14.20 0.60 -1.14
N PHE A 92 -13.72 1.26 -0.09
CA PHE A 92 -12.30 1.23 0.27
C PHE A 92 -11.88 -0.13 0.80
N GLY A 93 -12.80 -0.85 1.48
CA GLY A 93 -12.57 -2.21 1.96
C GLY A 93 -12.13 -3.15 0.83
N ILE A 94 -12.93 -3.27 -0.22
CA ILE A 94 -12.65 -4.15 -1.38
C ILE A 94 -11.39 -3.67 -2.11
N THR A 95 -11.32 -2.36 -2.41
CA THR A 95 -10.20 -1.81 -3.20
C THR A 95 -8.86 -2.02 -2.49
N LYS A 96 -8.77 -1.69 -1.18
CA LYS A 96 -7.54 -1.84 -0.41
C LYS A 96 -7.19 -3.30 -0.11
N THR A 97 -8.19 -4.19 -0.06
CA THR A 97 -7.96 -5.64 0.03
C THR A 97 -7.18 -6.14 -1.19
N LEU A 98 -7.63 -5.75 -2.39
CA LEU A 98 -6.94 -6.12 -3.63
C LEU A 98 -5.53 -5.50 -3.70
N VAL A 99 -5.40 -4.22 -3.36
CA VAL A 99 -4.09 -3.56 -3.30
C VAL A 99 -3.15 -4.29 -2.34
N GLY A 100 -3.59 -4.62 -1.13
CA GLY A 100 -2.77 -5.34 -0.14
C GLY A 100 -2.33 -6.71 -0.62
N TYR A 101 -3.24 -7.46 -1.25
CA TYR A 101 -2.93 -8.76 -1.84
C TYR A 101 -1.89 -8.66 -2.97
N PHE A 102 -2.11 -7.75 -3.93
CA PHE A 102 -1.20 -7.57 -5.07
C PHE A 102 0.14 -6.98 -4.64
N ALA A 103 0.16 -6.02 -3.72
CA ALA A 103 1.40 -5.47 -3.19
C ALA A 103 2.26 -6.55 -2.53
N ALA A 104 1.66 -7.41 -1.71
CA ALA A 104 2.38 -8.52 -1.09
C ALA A 104 2.87 -9.55 -2.12
N SER A 105 2.07 -9.84 -3.14
CA SER A 105 2.42 -10.78 -4.23
C SER A 105 3.59 -10.24 -5.08
N ILE A 106 3.59 -8.94 -5.37
CA ILE A 106 4.67 -8.26 -6.11
C ILE A 106 5.93 -8.19 -5.25
N GLY A 107 5.80 -7.91 -3.94
CA GLY A 107 6.92 -7.86 -3.00
C GLY A 107 7.71 -9.16 -2.88
N MET A 108 7.10 -10.31 -3.21
CA MET A 108 7.82 -11.60 -3.29
C MET A 108 8.73 -11.71 -4.53
N LYS A 109 8.41 -10.98 -5.59
CA LYS A 109 9.06 -11.14 -6.91
C LYS A 109 10.06 -10.03 -7.21
N LEU A 110 9.82 -8.83 -6.70
CA LEU A 110 10.61 -7.64 -7.01
C LEU A 110 11.51 -7.26 -5.83
N ASP A 111 12.64 -6.63 -6.18
CA ASP A 111 13.50 -5.98 -5.20
C ASP A 111 12.89 -4.63 -4.80
N VAL A 112 12.27 -4.62 -3.63
CA VAL A 112 11.55 -3.46 -3.10
C VAL A 112 12.44 -2.55 -2.22
N ASP A 113 13.74 -2.81 -2.14
CA ASP A 113 14.66 -1.98 -1.39
C ASP A 113 15.17 -0.78 -2.21
N ASN A 114 15.04 -0.84 -3.54
CA ASN A 114 15.37 0.27 -4.44
C ASN A 114 14.31 1.39 -4.37
N VAL A 115 14.76 2.64 -4.14
CA VAL A 115 13.89 3.82 -4.02
C VAL A 115 13.08 4.06 -5.30
N LEU A 116 13.69 3.88 -6.49
CA LEU A 116 12.98 4.03 -7.75
C LEU A 116 11.86 3.00 -7.89
N MET A 117 12.11 1.75 -7.50
CA MET A 117 11.10 0.69 -7.53
C MET A 117 9.94 1.01 -6.58
N ARG A 118 10.22 1.54 -5.39
CA ARG A 118 9.20 1.99 -4.42
C ARG A 118 8.33 3.10 -4.97
N PHE A 119 8.96 4.08 -5.63
CA PHE A 119 8.24 5.17 -6.29
C PHE A 119 7.31 4.64 -7.38
N LEU A 120 7.82 3.79 -8.28
CA LEU A 120 7.03 3.19 -9.36
C LEU A 120 5.87 2.34 -8.84
N LEU A 121 6.11 1.55 -7.79
CA LEU A 121 5.07 0.72 -7.18
C LEU A 121 4.02 1.57 -6.46
N ALA A 122 4.41 2.60 -5.71
CA ALA A 122 3.47 3.51 -5.06
C ALA A 122 2.60 4.23 -6.11
N PHE A 123 3.21 4.71 -7.21
CA PHE A 123 2.50 5.31 -8.34
C PHE A 123 1.50 4.32 -8.97
N PHE A 124 1.97 3.13 -9.30
CA PHE A 124 1.14 2.09 -9.91
C PHE A 124 -0.06 1.74 -9.02
N PHE A 125 0.16 1.51 -7.72
CA PHE A 125 -0.92 1.16 -6.81
C PHE A 125 -1.88 2.32 -6.54
N TYR A 126 -1.42 3.55 -6.59
CA TYR A 126 -2.31 4.70 -6.52
C TYR A 126 -3.25 4.76 -7.74
N VAL A 127 -2.70 4.67 -8.95
CA VAL A 127 -3.51 4.67 -10.18
C VAL A 127 -4.46 3.47 -10.23
N PHE A 128 -3.97 2.29 -9.84
CA PHE A 128 -4.79 1.08 -9.73
C PHE A 128 -5.96 1.29 -8.75
N HIS A 129 -5.67 1.83 -7.56
CA HIS A 129 -6.69 2.12 -6.54
C HIS A 129 -7.76 3.09 -7.06
N GLN A 130 -7.36 4.19 -7.69
CA GLN A 130 -8.30 5.17 -8.23
C GLN A 130 -9.15 4.59 -9.37
N SER A 131 -8.51 3.85 -10.28
CA SER A 131 -9.21 3.21 -11.40
C SER A 131 -10.22 2.18 -10.91
N PHE A 132 -9.82 1.33 -9.96
CA PHE A 132 -10.70 0.30 -9.42
C PHE A 132 -11.86 0.90 -8.61
N TYR A 133 -11.57 1.94 -7.81
CA TYR A 133 -12.59 2.67 -7.06
C TYR A 133 -13.61 3.30 -8.02
N TRP A 134 -13.15 3.96 -9.08
CA TRP A 134 -14.01 4.53 -10.11
C TRP A 134 -14.90 3.47 -10.79
N VAL A 135 -14.34 2.30 -11.14
CA VAL A 135 -15.14 1.19 -11.69
C VAL A 135 -16.23 0.76 -10.71
N MET A 136 -15.91 0.66 -9.43
CA MET A 136 -16.90 0.29 -8.41
C MET A 136 -18.00 1.35 -8.24
N GLU A 137 -17.65 2.64 -8.27
CA GLU A 137 -18.66 3.72 -8.25
C GLU A 137 -19.65 3.60 -9.42
N HIS A 138 -19.14 3.35 -10.61
CA HIS A 138 -20.00 3.22 -11.79
C HIS A 138 -20.81 1.92 -11.77
N ALA A 139 -20.19 0.79 -11.46
CA ALA A 139 -20.82 -0.51 -11.53
C ALA A 139 -21.85 -0.76 -10.41
N LEU A 140 -21.57 -0.27 -9.18
CA LEU A 140 -22.40 -0.58 -8.01
C LEU A 140 -23.34 0.58 -7.63
N LEU A 141 -22.89 1.82 -7.82
CA LEU A 141 -23.64 3.00 -7.34
C LEU A 141 -24.31 3.77 -8.47
N ASN A 142 -24.07 3.39 -9.74
CA ASN A 142 -24.56 4.10 -10.91
C ASN A 142 -24.23 5.62 -10.87
N GLN A 143 -23.13 5.98 -10.20
CA GLN A 143 -22.67 7.36 -10.13
C GLN A 143 -21.83 7.69 -11.37
N GLN A 144 -22.13 8.81 -12.00
CA GLN A 144 -21.39 9.29 -13.16
C GLN A 144 -20.28 10.27 -12.74
N SER A 145 -19.28 9.77 -12.00
CA SER A 145 -18.07 10.56 -11.74
C SER A 145 -17.22 10.65 -13.02
N PRO A 146 -16.71 11.85 -13.36
CA PRO A 146 -15.90 12.01 -14.58
C PRO A 146 -14.59 11.22 -14.47
N PHE A 147 -14.21 10.61 -15.60
CA PHE A 147 -12.92 9.94 -15.71
C PHE A 147 -11.83 10.98 -15.98
N ASP A 148 -11.06 11.34 -14.95
CA ASP A 148 -10.01 12.36 -15.03
C ASP A 148 -8.61 11.74 -14.90
N MET A 149 -8.18 11.07 -15.99
CA MET A 149 -6.87 10.42 -16.04
C MET A 149 -5.70 11.40 -15.81
N PRO A 150 -5.66 12.61 -16.39
CA PRO A 150 -4.60 13.56 -16.11
C PRO A 150 -4.46 13.93 -14.63
N ALA A 151 -5.57 14.18 -13.94
CA ALA A 151 -5.54 14.45 -12.49
C ALA A 151 -5.04 13.24 -11.70
N TRP A 152 -5.47 12.02 -12.04
CA TRP A 152 -5.00 10.80 -11.37
C TRP A 152 -3.51 10.56 -11.55
N LEU A 153 -2.97 10.82 -12.75
CA LEU A 153 -1.53 10.70 -12.99
C LEU A 153 -0.75 11.76 -12.18
N GLY A 154 -1.20 13.01 -12.18
CA GLY A 154 -0.56 14.06 -11.39
C GLY A 154 -0.57 13.78 -9.89
N LEU A 155 -1.73 13.39 -9.35
CA LEU A 155 -1.87 13.01 -7.94
C LEU A 155 -1.13 11.70 -7.63
N GLY A 156 -1.03 10.79 -8.59
CA GLY A 156 -0.23 9.58 -8.49
C GLY A 156 1.25 9.87 -8.28
N VAL A 157 1.80 10.81 -9.03
CA VAL A 157 3.20 11.28 -8.84
C VAL A 157 3.37 11.89 -7.44
N LEU A 158 2.44 12.73 -7.00
CA LEU A 158 2.49 13.32 -5.66
C LEU A 158 2.46 12.25 -4.57
N ASN A 159 1.53 11.31 -4.66
CA ASN A 159 1.42 10.20 -3.70
C ASN A 159 2.65 9.28 -3.75
N ALA A 160 3.24 9.06 -4.93
CA ALA A 160 4.45 8.26 -5.07
C ALA A 160 5.68 8.92 -4.42
N LEU A 161 5.82 10.25 -4.56
CA LEU A 161 6.89 11.00 -3.90
C LEU A 161 6.76 10.93 -2.38
N VAL A 162 5.57 11.18 -1.86
CA VAL A 162 5.28 11.06 -0.41
C VAL A 162 5.45 9.62 0.04
N GLY A 163 5.00 8.64 -0.76
CA GLY A 163 5.16 7.22 -0.49
C GLY A 163 6.62 6.81 -0.38
N ALA A 164 7.49 7.26 -1.28
CA ALA A 164 8.92 6.96 -1.23
C ALA A 164 9.56 7.51 0.05
N ALA A 165 9.22 8.75 0.46
CA ALA A 165 9.67 9.33 1.71
C ALA A 165 9.12 8.57 2.93
N LEU A 166 7.81 8.27 2.95
CA LEU A 166 7.16 7.51 4.01
C LEU A 166 7.81 6.13 4.18
N PHE A 167 8.06 5.41 3.09
CA PHE A 167 8.68 4.09 3.12
C PHE A 167 10.08 4.14 3.73
N HIS A 168 10.85 5.19 3.43
CA HIS A 168 12.16 5.38 4.06
C HIS A 168 12.04 5.57 5.58
N PHE A 169 11.04 6.31 6.06
CA PHE A 169 10.79 6.45 7.50
C PHE A 169 10.32 5.14 8.14
N LEU A 170 9.43 4.42 7.49
CA LEU A 170 8.90 3.16 8.01
C LEU A 170 9.96 2.04 8.05
N ASP A 171 10.98 2.12 7.18
CA ASP A 171 12.12 1.18 7.22
C ASP A 171 12.88 1.22 8.55
N LYS A 172 12.91 2.37 9.22
CA LYS A 172 13.54 2.49 10.54
C LYS A 172 12.80 1.72 11.64
N LEU A 173 11.54 1.35 11.39
CA LEU A 173 10.70 0.56 12.30
C LEU A 173 10.80 -0.95 12.04
N ARG A 174 11.57 -1.38 11.03
CA ARG A 174 11.83 -2.79 10.77
C ARG A 174 12.69 -3.37 11.88
N VAL A 175 12.31 -4.53 12.38
CA VAL A 175 13.17 -5.33 13.24
C VAL A 175 14.15 -6.09 12.36
N THR A 176 15.41 -5.68 12.36
CA THR A 176 16.48 -6.47 11.73
C THR A 176 16.62 -7.76 12.53
N ALA A 177 16.23 -8.89 11.95
CA ALA A 177 16.56 -10.19 12.54
C ALA A 177 18.11 -10.33 12.54
N ARG A 178 18.71 -10.23 13.72
CA ARG A 178 20.09 -10.65 13.96
C ARG A 178 20.16 -12.15 14.01
#